data_9333582a5f031cc0eb5f379adfa844c2
#
_entry.id   9333582a5f031cc0eb5f379adfa844c2
#
_cell.length_a   1.000
_cell.length_b   1.000
_cell.length_c   1.000
_cell.angle_alpha   90.00
_cell.angle_beta   90.00
_cell.angle_gamma   90.00
#
_symmetry.space_group_name_H-M   'P 1'
#
loop_
_entity.id
_entity.type
_entity.pdbx_description
1 polymer ?
#
loop_
_entity_poly.entity_id
_entity_poly.type
_entity_poly.pdbx_seq_one_letter_code
_entity_poly.pdbx_strand_id
1 'polypeptide(L)'
;LPRATLPDKGATMSNKLTIAVPKGRILVEVLPVMARAGLVPEPGFGDQDDRRLRFATNCPDVELIRVRAFDVATFVAHGAAQIGVVGSDVIDEFDYAELYAPVDLGIGRCRISVAEPSSMAIDDDPRRWSHVRVATKYPNLTRKHFARRSVQAEIVKLNGAMELAPTLGLSSRIVDLVSSGRTLRDNGLAEVEVIAEVSARVIVNRAAMKTRDDVTPWVEAFRRAVA
;
A
#
# COMPACT_ATOMS: atom_id res chain seq x y z
N LEU A 1 -34.83 -13.29 35.86
CA LEU A 1 -33.98 -12.44 35.04
C LEU A 1 -34.25 -12.78 33.57
N PRO A 2 -34.70 -11.84 32.70
CA PRO A 2 -34.96 -12.13 31.32
C PRO A 2 -33.60 -12.28 30.57
N ARG A 3 -33.48 -13.36 29.78
CA ARG A 3 -32.37 -13.57 28.87
C ARG A 3 -32.38 -12.46 27.82
N ALA A 4 -31.30 -11.70 27.76
CA ALA A 4 -31.07 -10.78 26.66
C ALA A 4 -30.94 -11.59 25.35
N THR A 5 -31.88 -11.42 24.44
CA THR A 5 -31.81 -11.88 23.06
C THR A 5 -30.71 -11.09 22.36
N LEU A 6 -29.67 -11.77 21.95
CA LEU A 6 -28.67 -11.20 21.05
C LEU A 6 -29.37 -10.79 19.74
N PRO A 7 -29.03 -9.63 19.14
CA PRO A 7 -29.61 -9.23 17.88
C PRO A 7 -29.23 -10.27 16.79
N ASP A 8 -30.23 -10.60 16.00
CA ASP A 8 -30.15 -11.48 14.85
C ASP A 8 -29.00 -11.05 13.92
N LYS A 9 -28.07 -11.97 13.67
CA LYS A 9 -26.94 -11.78 12.74
C LYS A 9 -27.40 -11.94 11.29
N GLY A 10 -28.42 -11.19 10.91
CA GLY A 10 -28.94 -11.11 9.55
C GLY A 10 -28.31 -9.99 8.71
N ALA A 11 -27.02 -9.72 8.86
CA ALA A 11 -26.30 -9.05 7.79
C ALA A 11 -26.02 -10.08 6.71
N THR A 12 -26.92 -10.20 5.72
CA THR A 12 -26.64 -10.88 4.46
C THR A 12 -25.34 -10.32 3.91
N MET A 13 -24.27 -11.09 4.02
CA MET A 13 -23.02 -10.75 3.36
C MET A 13 -23.36 -10.55 1.88
N SER A 14 -23.18 -9.33 1.39
CA SER A 14 -23.37 -9.01 -0.03
C SER A 14 -22.56 -10.03 -0.83
N ASN A 15 -23.24 -10.79 -1.71
CA ASN A 15 -22.56 -11.74 -2.60
C ASN A 15 -21.74 -11.02 -3.68
N LYS A 16 -21.70 -9.68 -3.63
CA LYS A 16 -20.95 -8.85 -4.57
C LYS A 16 -19.45 -9.05 -4.43
N LEU A 17 -18.76 -8.97 -5.54
CA LEU A 17 -17.30 -8.87 -5.56
C LEU A 17 -16.88 -7.49 -5.03
N THR A 18 -16.11 -7.46 -3.98
CA THR A 18 -15.59 -6.22 -3.41
C THR A 18 -14.15 -6.00 -3.85
N ILE A 19 -13.88 -4.83 -4.45
CA ILE A 19 -12.54 -4.40 -4.84
C ILE A 19 -12.10 -3.23 -3.96
N ALA A 20 -10.98 -3.39 -3.25
CA ALA A 20 -10.42 -2.35 -2.39
C ALA A 20 -9.44 -1.46 -3.16
N VAL A 21 -9.62 -0.14 -3.09
CA VAL A 21 -8.77 0.84 -3.78
C VAL A 21 -8.26 1.87 -2.77
N PRO A 22 -6.97 2.24 -2.82
CA PRO A 22 -6.41 3.20 -1.86
C PRO A 22 -6.82 4.63 -2.21
N LYS A 23 -6.95 5.47 -1.18
CA LYS A 23 -7.04 6.94 -1.34
C LYS A 23 -5.70 7.50 -1.84
N GLY A 24 -5.74 8.70 -2.43
CA GLY A 24 -4.55 9.47 -2.80
C GLY A 24 -4.10 9.23 -4.25
N ARG A 25 -2.79 9.31 -4.51
CA ARG A 25 -2.23 9.31 -5.87
C ARG A 25 -2.61 8.08 -6.69
N ILE A 26 -2.52 6.89 -6.10
CA ILE A 26 -2.87 5.65 -6.81
C ILE A 26 -4.34 5.66 -7.26
N LEU A 27 -5.25 6.25 -6.48
CA LEU A 27 -6.66 6.38 -6.89
C LEU A 27 -6.79 7.10 -8.23
N VAL A 28 -6.12 8.23 -8.38
CA VAL A 28 -6.19 9.04 -9.60
C VAL A 28 -5.60 8.28 -10.80
N GLU A 29 -4.47 7.62 -10.59
CA GLU A 29 -3.77 6.88 -11.65
C GLU A 29 -4.47 5.56 -12.03
N VAL A 30 -5.20 4.92 -11.11
CA VAL A 30 -5.89 3.64 -11.39
C VAL A 30 -7.24 3.83 -12.10
N LEU A 31 -7.90 4.97 -11.97
CA LEU A 31 -9.20 5.21 -12.62
C LEU A 31 -9.18 4.97 -14.13
N PRO A 32 -8.20 5.48 -14.91
CA PRO A 32 -8.10 5.16 -16.33
C PRO A 32 -7.87 3.67 -16.61
N VAL A 33 -7.12 2.97 -15.74
CA VAL A 33 -6.87 1.54 -15.88
C VAL A 33 -8.16 0.76 -15.63
N MET A 34 -8.92 1.13 -14.59
CA MET A 34 -10.22 0.53 -14.28
C MET A 34 -11.19 0.72 -15.45
N ALA A 35 -11.26 1.91 -16.04
CA ALA A 35 -12.11 2.18 -17.19
C ALA A 35 -11.74 1.30 -18.39
N ARG A 36 -10.45 1.12 -18.70
CA ARG A 36 -10.00 0.19 -19.75
C ARG A 36 -10.31 -1.27 -19.42
N ALA A 37 -10.33 -1.63 -18.14
CA ALA A 37 -10.75 -2.96 -17.68
C ALA A 37 -12.28 -3.15 -17.73
N GLY A 38 -13.06 -2.13 -18.11
CA GLY A 38 -14.50 -2.17 -18.14
C GLY A 38 -15.19 -1.88 -16.80
N LEU A 39 -14.46 -1.42 -15.82
CA LEU A 39 -14.95 -1.10 -14.47
C LEU A 39 -15.03 0.41 -14.28
N VAL A 40 -16.24 0.95 -14.26
CA VAL A 40 -16.49 2.38 -14.09
C VAL A 40 -17.22 2.61 -12.76
N PRO A 41 -16.58 3.31 -11.81
CA PRO A 41 -17.22 3.66 -10.56
C PRO A 41 -18.30 4.72 -10.72
N GLU A 42 -19.24 4.77 -9.78
CA GLU A 42 -20.21 5.87 -9.69
C GLU A 42 -19.50 7.22 -9.44
N PRO A 43 -20.17 8.35 -9.79
CA PRO A 43 -19.68 9.68 -9.44
C PRO A 43 -19.39 9.82 -7.94
N GLY A 44 -18.30 10.55 -7.60
CA GLY A 44 -17.86 10.71 -6.21
C GLY A 44 -16.75 9.74 -5.78
N PHE A 45 -16.56 8.61 -6.46
CA PHE A 45 -15.46 7.70 -6.12
C PHE A 45 -14.08 8.37 -6.27
N GLY A 46 -13.88 9.19 -7.29
CA GLY A 46 -12.66 9.97 -7.51
C GLY A 46 -12.57 11.26 -6.69
N ASP A 47 -13.67 11.69 -6.08
CA ASP A 47 -13.72 12.90 -5.27
C ASP A 47 -13.08 12.63 -3.90
N GLN A 48 -12.04 13.38 -3.56
CA GLN A 48 -11.32 13.23 -2.30
C GLN A 48 -12.10 13.80 -1.10
N ASP A 49 -13.04 14.68 -1.33
CA ASP A 49 -13.90 15.30 -0.29
C ASP A 49 -15.10 14.42 0.04
N ASP A 50 -15.47 13.48 -0.84
CA ASP A 50 -16.52 12.50 -0.55
C ASP A 50 -16.05 11.55 0.57
N ARG A 51 -16.79 11.50 1.67
CA ARG A 51 -16.47 10.69 2.85
C ARG A 51 -17.00 9.26 2.79
N ARG A 52 -17.80 8.93 1.79
CA ARG A 52 -18.27 7.56 1.59
C ARG A 52 -17.08 6.61 1.41
N LEU A 53 -17.26 5.39 1.86
CA LEU A 53 -16.24 4.34 1.78
C LEU A 53 -16.63 3.22 0.81
N ARG A 54 -17.91 3.10 0.47
CA ARG A 54 -18.45 2.10 -0.46
C ARG A 54 -19.11 2.80 -1.63
N PHE A 55 -18.86 2.29 -2.82
CA PHE A 55 -19.30 2.89 -4.08
C PHE A 55 -19.78 1.80 -5.04
N ALA A 56 -20.88 2.08 -5.71
CA ALA A 56 -21.37 1.25 -6.79
C ALA A 56 -20.50 1.39 -8.05
N THR A 57 -20.68 0.46 -8.99
CA THR A 57 -20.04 0.50 -10.30
C THR A 57 -21.07 0.28 -11.40
N ASN A 58 -20.64 0.42 -12.66
CA ASN A 58 -21.42 0.03 -13.82
C ASN A 58 -21.75 -1.49 -13.85
N CYS A 59 -21.12 -2.30 -13.01
CA CYS A 59 -21.35 -3.73 -12.87
C CYS A 59 -22.13 -3.98 -11.56
N PRO A 60 -23.41 -4.40 -11.60
CA PRO A 60 -24.25 -4.53 -10.40
C PRO A 60 -23.70 -5.47 -9.33
N ASP A 61 -22.92 -6.48 -9.78
CA ASP A 61 -22.32 -7.50 -8.90
C ASP A 61 -20.94 -7.10 -8.36
N VAL A 62 -20.45 -5.90 -8.68
CA VAL A 62 -19.15 -5.39 -8.22
C VAL A 62 -19.34 -4.10 -7.44
N GLU A 63 -18.72 -4.03 -6.27
CA GLU A 63 -18.63 -2.82 -5.48
C GLU A 63 -17.17 -2.43 -5.22
N LEU A 64 -16.93 -1.16 -5.00
CA LEU A 64 -15.63 -0.62 -4.61
C LEU A 64 -15.66 -0.17 -3.17
N ILE A 65 -14.55 -0.42 -2.46
CA ILE A 65 -14.27 0.23 -1.18
C ILE A 65 -13.05 1.12 -1.30
N ARG A 66 -13.12 2.31 -0.71
CA ARG A 66 -12.04 3.30 -0.73
C ARG A 66 -11.46 3.45 0.68
N VAL A 67 -10.26 2.93 0.89
CA VAL A 67 -9.60 2.84 2.19
C VAL A 67 -8.18 3.43 2.14
N ARG A 68 -7.43 3.38 3.24
CA ARG A 68 -6.00 3.75 3.23
C ARG A 68 -5.18 2.63 2.58
N ALA A 69 -4.05 2.98 1.94
CA ALA A 69 -3.22 2.02 1.21
C ALA A 69 -2.82 0.80 2.09
N PHE A 70 -2.40 1.04 3.33
CA PHE A 70 -2.04 -0.03 4.26
C PHE A 70 -3.22 -0.94 4.62
N ASP A 71 -4.44 -0.39 4.66
CA ASP A 71 -5.64 -1.16 4.98
C ASP A 71 -6.09 -2.04 3.80
N VAL A 72 -5.80 -1.65 2.55
CA VAL A 72 -6.16 -2.47 1.35
C VAL A 72 -5.64 -3.89 1.49
N ALA A 73 -4.35 -4.06 1.80
CA ALA A 73 -3.74 -5.38 1.95
C ALA A 73 -4.42 -6.20 3.04
N THR A 74 -4.75 -5.57 4.17
CA THR A 74 -5.44 -6.20 5.29
C THR A 74 -6.87 -6.63 4.92
N PHE A 75 -7.65 -5.75 4.26
CA PHE A 75 -9.01 -6.09 3.80
C PHE A 75 -9.01 -7.28 2.84
N VAL A 76 -8.03 -7.33 1.94
CA VAL A 76 -7.91 -8.44 0.98
C VAL A 76 -7.40 -9.71 1.65
N ALA A 77 -6.37 -9.64 2.50
CA ALA A 77 -5.83 -10.80 3.18
C ALA A 77 -6.90 -11.53 4.02
N HIS A 78 -7.74 -10.76 4.71
CA HIS A 78 -8.83 -11.31 5.54
C HIS A 78 -10.13 -11.60 4.78
N GLY A 79 -10.14 -11.45 3.45
CA GLY A 79 -11.30 -11.81 2.60
C GLY A 79 -12.48 -10.84 2.66
N ALA A 80 -12.34 -9.69 3.34
CA ALA A 80 -13.36 -8.63 3.36
C ALA A 80 -13.47 -7.91 2.00
N ALA A 81 -12.39 -7.93 1.22
CA ALA A 81 -12.38 -7.65 -0.21
C ALA A 81 -11.71 -8.83 -0.93
N GLN A 82 -12.16 -9.16 -2.13
CA GLN A 82 -11.58 -10.26 -2.91
C GLN A 82 -10.39 -9.82 -3.74
N ILE A 83 -10.44 -8.59 -4.22
CA ILE A 83 -9.40 -7.95 -5.03
C ILE A 83 -9.03 -6.62 -4.39
N GLY A 84 -7.80 -6.17 -4.59
CA GLY A 84 -7.36 -4.84 -4.20
C GLY A 84 -6.31 -4.27 -5.14
N VAL A 85 -6.13 -2.95 -5.07
CA VAL A 85 -5.02 -2.24 -5.72
C VAL A 85 -4.16 -1.63 -4.63
N VAL A 86 -2.86 -1.91 -4.64
CA VAL A 86 -1.95 -1.42 -3.60
C VAL A 86 -0.51 -1.37 -4.13
N GLY A 87 0.33 -0.51 -3.56
CA GLY A 87 1.76 -0.49 -3.87
C GLY A 87 2.48 -1.76 -3.43
N SER A 88 3.51 -2.17 -4.15
CA SER A 88 4.35 -3.32 -3.78
C SER A 88 5.04 -3.12 -2.43
N ASP A 89 5.27 -1.88 -2.02
CA ASP A 89 5.77 -1.50 -0.70
C ASP A 89 4.92 -2.04 0.46
N VAL A 90 3.60 -1.98 0.32
CA VAL A 90 2.65 -2.49 1.32
C VAL A 90 2.62 -4.01 1.31
N ILE A 91 2.72 -4.64 0.13
CA ILE A 91 2.79 -6.10 0.01
C ILE A 91 4.03 -6.61 0.74
N ASP A 92 5.18 -6.01 0.50
CA ASP A 92 6.47 -6.38 1.08
C ASP A 92 6.54 -6.10 2.60
N GLU A 93 5.85 -5.05 3.06
CA GLU A 93 5.78 -4.70 4.47
C GLU A 93 4.98 -5.72 5.27
N PHE A 94 3.81 -6.13 4.78
CA PHE A 94 2.94 -7.06 5.49
C PHE A 94 3.27 -8.53 5.26
N ASP A 95 3.73 -8.88 4.05
CA ASP A 95 4.12 -10.24 3.66
C ASP A 95 3.03 -11.29 3.99
N TYR A 96 1.76 -10.95 3.74
CA TYR A 96 0.63 -11.83 4.00
C TYR A 96 0.63 -13.02 3.04
N ALA A 97 0.65 -14.24 3.59
CA ALA A 97 0.60 -15.48 2.82
C ALA A 97 -0.72 -15.66 2.03
N GLU A 98 -1.77 -15.00 2.47
CA GLU A 98 -3.12 -15.02 1.87
C GLU A 98 -3.22 -14.17 0.61
N LEU A 99 -2.21 -13.35 0.31
CA LEU A 99 -2.21 -12.48 -0.86
C LEU A 99 -1.49 -13.14 -2.04
N TYR A 100 -2.01 -12.85 -3.23
CA TYR A 100 -1.38 -13.08 -4.51
C TYR A 100 -1.41 -11.78 -5.32
N ALA A 101 -0.30 -11.41 -5.95
CA ALA A 101 -0.16 -10.17 -6.72
C ALA A 101 0.07 -10.46 -8.21
N PRO A 102 -0.97 -10.85 -8.98
CA PRO A 102 -0.83 -11.37 -10.33
C PRO A 102 -0.55 -10.31 -11.41
N VAL A 103 -0.79 -9.02 -11.15
CA VAL A 103 -0.67 -7.96 -12.17
C VAL A 103 0.07 -6.76 -11.61
N ASP A 104 1.13 -6.35 -12.30
CA ASP A 104 1.75 -5.03 -12.13
C ASP A 104 1.00 -4.03 -13.01
N LEU A 105 0.46 -2.97 -12.40
CA LEU A 105 -0.29 -1.95 -13.13
C LEU A 105 0.62 -0.90 -13.79
N GLY A 106 1.91 -0.88 -13.46
CA GLY A 106 2.89 0.07 -14.01
C GLY A 106 2.67 1.51 -13.58
N ILE A 107 1.73 1.79 -12.68
CA ILE A 107 1.38 3.11 -12.16
C ILE A 107 1.89 3.28 -10.72
N GLY A 108 1.81 4.52 -10.19
CA GLY A 108 2.25 4.81 -8.82
C GLY A 108 3.74 4.63 -8.61
N ARG A 109 4.55 4.66 -9.67
CA ARG A 109 5.99 4.38 -9.61
C ARG A 109 6.70 5.31 -8.64
N CYS A 110 7.47 4.72 -7.75
CA CYS A 110 8.37 5.38 -6.81
C CYS A 110 9.37 4.34 -6.30
N ARG A 111 10.18 4.69 -5.31
CA ARG A 111 11.11 3.75 -4.68
C ARG A 111 11.06 3.91 -3.16
N ILE A 112 11.38 2.86 -2.44
CA ILE A 112 11.70 2.93 -1.01
C ILE A 112 13.19 3.16 -0.89
N SER A 113 13.56 4.18 -0.12
CA SER A 113 14.96 4.57 0.02
C SER A 113 15.31 4.93 1.45
N VAL A 114 16.59 4.76 1.77
CA VAL A 114 17.20 5.33 2.96
C VAL A 114 17.60 6.76 2.65
N ALA A 115 17.25 7.68 3.53
CA ALA A 115 17.69 9.06 3.46
C ALA A 115 18.20 9.54 4.82
N GLU A 116 19.12 10.52 4.79
CA GLU A 116 19.74 11.11 5.98
C GLU A 116 20.00 12.59 5.77
N PRO A 117 20.33 13.37 6.82
CA PRO A 117 20.71 14.77 6.68
C PRO A 117 21.82 14.96 5.64
N SER A 118 21.65 15.92 4.73
CA SER A 118 22.59 16.15 3.64
C SER A 118 24.01 16.47 4.13
N SER A 119 24.13 17.07 5.33
CA SER A 119 25.43 17.31 5.97
C SER A 119 26.12 16.02 6.41
N MET A 120 25.38 15.01 6.80
CA MET A 120 25.91 13.70 7.20
C MET A 120 26.28 12.87 5.98
N ALA A 121 25.48 12.91 4.92
CA ALA A 121 25.66 12.14 3.69
C ALA A 121 26.97 12.44 2.93
N ILE A 122 27.64 13.55 3.24
CA ILE A 122 28.93 13.92 2.62
C ILE A 122 30.04 12.92 3.00
N ASP A 123 30.05 12.47 4.25
CA ASP A 123 31.13 11.65 4.82
C ASP A 123 30.67 10.22 5.18
N ASP A 124 29.38 9.96 5.08
CA ASP A 124 28.80 8.66 5.44
C ASP A 124 28.87 7.65 4.27
N ASP A 125 29.29 6.44 4.57
CA ASP A 125 29.33 5.33 3.61
C ASP A 125 28.39 4.21 4.09
N PRO A 126 27.27 3.95 3.39
CA PRO A 126 26.34 2.89 3.76
C PRO A 126 26.97 1.50 3.92
N ARG A 127 28.10 1.24 3.26
CA ARG A 127 28.82 -0.04 3.38
C ARG A 127 29.51 -0.24 4.72
N ARG A 128 29.70 0.85 5.49
CA ARG A 128 30.38 0.85 6.80
C ARG A 128 29.42 0.83 7.98
N TRP A 129 28.11 0.82 7.72
CA TRP A 129 27.12 0.80 8.79
C TRP A 129 27.13 -0.55 9.51
N SER A 130 27.20 -0.53 10.83
CA SER A 130 27.01 -1.68 11.72
C SER A 130 25.76 -1.56 12.56
N HIS A 131 25.38 -0.33 12.90
CA HIS A 131 24.18 0.00 13.65
C HIS A 131 23.57 1.30 13.10
N VAL A 132 22.24 1.31 12.97
CA VAL A 132 21.48 2.50 12.52
C VAL A 132 20.20 2.65 13.34
N ARG A 133 19.81 3.91 13.64
CA ARG A 133 18.47 4.23 14.14
C ARG A 133 17.68 4.88 13.02
N VAL A 134 16.54 4.30 12.66
CA VAL A 134 15.78 4.63 11.46
C VAL A 134 14.32 4.90 11.81
N ALA A 135 13.79 6.07 11.42
CA ALA A 135 12.35 6.31 11.45
C ALA A 135 11.70 5.88 10.14
N THR A 136 10.59 5.16 10.23
CA THR A 136 9.94 4.61 9.05
C THR A 136 8.48 4.24 9.28
N LYS A 137 7.72 4.23 8.20
CA LYS A 137 6.39 3.64 8.12
C LYS A 137 6.43 2.13 7.82
N TYR A 138 7.59 1.62 7.37
CA TYR A 138 7.84 0.27 6.87
C TYR A 138 8.80 -0.52 7.78
N PRO A 139 8.42 -0.85 9.04
CA PRO A 139 9.34 -1.47 9.99
C PRO A 139 9.84 -2.85 9.57
N ASN A 140 9.00 -3.68 8.95
CA ASN A 140 9.37 -5.04 8.58
C ASN A 140 10.30 -5.05 7.36
N LEU A 141 9.94 -4.29 6.33
CA LEU A 141 10.76 -4.12 5.14
C LEU A 141 12.13 -3.54 5.51
N THR A 142 12.15 -2.51 6.36
CA THR A 142 13.39 -1.88 6.83
C THR A 142 14.27 -2.87 7.60
N ARG A 143 13.71 -3.64 8.56
CA ARG A 143 14.48 -4.68 9.27
C ARG A 143 15.06 -5.73 8.31
N LYS A 144 14.22 -6.23 7.37
CA LYS A 144 14.67 -7.22 6.37
C LYS A 144 15.84 -6.69 5.54
N HIS A 145 15.77 -5.42 5.12
CA HIS A 145 16.83 -4.77 4.35
C HIS A 145 18.15 -4.72 5.13
N PHE A 146 18.16 -4.15 6.32
CA PHE A 146 19.38 -4.01 7.13
C PHE A 146 19.91 -5.36 7.62
N ALA A 147 19.04 -6.32 7.96
CA ALA A 147 19.44 -7.66 8.37
C ALA A 147 20.21 -8.42 7.27
N ARG A 148 19.81 -8.28 5.99
CA ARG A 148 20.52 -8.88 4.84
C ARG A 148 21.97 -8.37 4.70
N ARG A 149 22.25 -7.21 5.27
CA ARG A 149 23.57 -6.55 5.26
C ARG A 149 24.31 -6.70 6.59
N SER A 150 23.77 -7.48 7.52
CA SER A 150 24.31 -7.64 8.89
C SER A 150 24.37 -6.32 9.66
N VAL A 151 23.51 -5.35 9.35
CA VAL A 151 23.40 -4.07 10.04
C VAL A 151 22.28 -4.17 11.08
N GLN A 152 22.58 -3.79 12.31
CA GLN A 152 21.57 -3.72 13.38
C GLN A 152 20.74 -2.45 13.23
N ALA A 153 19.43 -2.58 13.00
CA ALA A 153 18.53 -1.45 12.86
C ALA A 153 17.59 -1.30 14.06
N GLU A 154 17.71 -0.18 14.75
CA GLU A 154 16.74 0.29 15.74
C GLU A 154 15.63 1.04 15.00
N ILE A 155 14.41 0.54 15.04
CA ILE A 155 13.28 1.07 14.27
C ILE A 155 12.40 1.96 15.14
N VAL A 156 12.22 3.20 14.70
CA VAL A 156 11.23 4.14 15.23
C VAL A 156 10.05 4.20 14.26
N LYS A 157 8.92 3.59 14.64
CA LYS A 157 7.75 3.57 13.76
C LYS A 157 7.02 4.90 13.80
N LEU A 158 6.88 5.53 12.64
CA LEU A 158 6.04 6.70 12.39
C LEU A 158 4.99 6.38 11.32
N ASN A 159 3.93 7.21 11.23
CA ASN A 159 2.88 7.07 10.22
C ASN A 159 2.98 8.12 9.10
N GLY A 160 3.81 9.16 9.30
CA GLY A 160 4.03 10.26 8.36
C GLY A 160 5.03 11.25 8.92
N ALA A 161 5.39 12.27 8.13
CA ALA A 161 6.35 13.32 8.47
C ALA A 161 7.71 12.75 8.93
N MET A 162 8.20 11.71 8.24
CA MET A 162 9.48 11.06 8.57
C MET A 162 10.63 12.03 8.55
N GLU A 163 10.57 13.04 7.69
CA GLU A 163 11.62 14.05 7.48
C GLU A 163 11.92 14.87 8.75
N LEU A 164 10.96 14.95 9.68
CA LEU A 164 11.18 15.62 10.97
C LEU A 164 12.02 14.79 11.95
N ALA A 165 12.09 13.48 11.77
CA ALA A 165 12.75 12.61 12.73
C ALA A 165 14.25 12.92 12.91
N PRO A 166 15.05 13.16 11.86
CA PRO A 166 16.46 13.54 12.04
C PRO A 166 16.64 14.93 12.68
N THR A 167 15.83 15.91 12.28
CA THR A 167 15.95 17.28 12.80
C THR A 167 15.58 17.40 14.28
N LEU A 168 14.70 16.51 14.76
CA LEU A 168 14.28 16.43 16.16
C LEU A 168 15.12 15.43 16.99
N GLY A 169 16.15 14.82 16.40
CA GLY A 169 17.01 13.84 17.07
C GLY A 169 16.36 12.50 17.39
N LEU A 170 15.21 12.20 16.77
CA LEU A 170 14.50 10.94 16.98
C LEU A 170 15.18 9.75 16.29
N SER A 171 15.78 9.99 15.13
CA SER A 171 16.61 9.03 14.39
C SER A 171 17.67 9.76 13.57
N SER A 172 18.73 9.06 13.18
CA SER A 172 19.73 9.62 12.26
C SER A 172 19.34 9.47 10.80
N ARG A 173 18.47 8.51 10.49
CA ARG A 173 18.05 8.17 9.13
C ARG A 173 16.56 7.93 9.07
N ILE A 174 16.02 8.00 7.85
CA ILE A 174 14.65 7.61 7.55
C ILE A 174 14.61 6.57 6.43
N VAL A 175 13.55 5.76 6.42
CA VAL A 175 13.19 4.93 5.27
C VAL A 175 11.76 5.28 4.88
N ASP A 176 11.60 5.81 3.68
CA ASP A 176 10.28 6.21 3.16
C ASP A 176 10.24 6.11 1.63
N LEU A 177 9.03 6.33 1.07
CA LEU A 177 8.80 6.40 -0.37
C LEU A 177 9.38 7.69 -0.95
N VAL A 178 10.18 7.54 -1.98
CA VAL A 178 10.76 8.64 -2.74
C VAL A 178 10.29 8.56 -4.20
N SER A 179 9.60 9.60 -4.67
CA SER A 179 9.24 9.75 -6.08
C SER A 179 10.23 10.67 -6.79
N SER A 180 10.09 11.99 -6.64
CA SER A 180 11.00 12.99 -7.22
C SER A 180 12.17 13.37 -6.30
N GLY A 181 12.11 12.99 -5.02
CA GLY A 181 13.05 13.40 -3.98
C GLY A 181 12.92 14.88 -3.55
N ARG A 182 11.88 15.59 -4.02
CA ARG A 182 11.67 17.01 -3.68
C ARG A 182 11.47 17.19 -2.18
N THR A 183 10.58 16.39 -1.56
CA THR A 183 10.30 16.47 -0.11
C THR A 183 11.56 16.27 0.71
N LEU A 184 12.43 15.33 0.33
CA LEU A 184 13.72 15.14 1.02
C LEU A 184 14.59 16.41 0.94
N ARG A 185 14.78 16.95 -0.26
CA ARG A 185 15.61 18.16 -0.46
C ARG A 185 15.06 19.37 0.28
N ASP A 186 13.73 19.58 0.22
CA ASP A 186 13.05 20.70 0.88
C ASP A 186 13.20 20.62 2.43
N ASN A 187 13.50 19.42 2.98
CA ASN A 187 13.76 19.19 4.40
C ASN A 187 15.24 18.91 4.73
N GLY A 188 16.17 19.23 3.82
CA GLY A 188 17.61 19.10 4.06
C GLY A 188 18.12 17.66 4.13
N LEU A 189 17.40 16.70 3.53
CA LEU A 189 17.78 15.30 3.48
C LEU A 189 18.31 14.92 2.10
N ALA A 190 19.23 13.96 2.08
CA ALA A 190 19.75 13.32 0.88
C ALA A 190 19.36 11.84 0.86
N GLU A 191 18.97 11.35 -0.30
CA GLU A 191 18.79 9.92 -0.54
C GLU A 191 20.17 9.26 -0.68
N VAL A 192 20.44 8.23 0.12
CA VAL A 192 21.76 7.57 0.13
C VAL A 192 21.73 6.13 -0.35
N GLU A 193 20.57 5.48 -0.31
CA GLU A 193 20.43 4.09 -0.75
C GLU A 193 19.01 3.79 -1.19
N VAL A 194 18.84 3.15 -2.35
CA VAL A 194 17.55 2.60 -2.82
C VAL A 194 17.39 1.17 -2.31
N ILE A 195 16.30 0.90 -1.62
CA ILE A 195 15.97 -0.43 -1.10
C ILE A 195 15.21 -1.25 -2.14
N ALA A 196 14.19 -0.66 -2.75
CA ALA A 196 13.34 -1.32 -3.74
C ALA A 196 12.59 -0.32 -4.62
N GLU A 197 12.36 -0.71 -5.87
CA GLU A 197 11.42 -0.03 -6.76
C GLU A 197 9.98 -0.43 -6.42
N VAL A 198 9.06 0.52 -6.52
CA VAL A 198 7.66 0.34 -6.14
C VAL A 198 6.76 0.68 -7.32
N SER A 199 5.76 -0.16 -7.54
CA SER A 199 4.64 0.09 -8.44
C SER A 199 3.34 -0.43 -7.82
N ALA A 200 2.20 0.08 -8.28
CA ALA A 200 0.90 -0.43 -7.85
C ALA A 200 0.61 -1.78 -8.50
N ARG A 201 0.08 -2.69 -7.70
CA ARG A 201 -0.25 -4.07 -8.07
C ARG A 201 -1.73 -4.34 -7.85
N VAL A 202 -2.32 -5.20 -8.68
CA VAL A 202 -3.55 -5.89 -8.33
C VAL A 202 -3.19 -7.02 -7.38
N ILE A 203 -3.83 -7.04 -6.21
CA ILE A 203 -3.72 -8.15 -5.25
C ILE A 203 -5.06 -8.88 -5.14
N VAL A 204 -4.99 -10.16 -4.84
CA VAL A 204 -6.14 -11.05 -4.75
C VAL A 204 -6.04 -11.90 -3.49
N ASN A 205 -7.16 -12.11 -2.81
CA ASN A 205 -7.24 -13.11 -1.76
C ASN A 205 -7.12 -14.51 -2.37
N ARG A 206 -6.16 -15.31 -1.93
CA ARG A 206 -5.87 -16.64 -2.48
C ARG A 206 -7.03 -17.62 -2.34
N ALA A 207 -7.80 -17.54 -1.25
CA ALA A 207 -8.98 -18.37 -1.06
C ALA A 207 -10.10 -17.95 -2.02
N ALA A 208 -10.37 -16.64 -2.12
CA ALA A 208 -11.36 -16.12 -3.06
C ALA A 208 -11.03 -16.50 -4.51
N MET A 209 -9.76 -16.44 -4.91
CA MET A 209 -9.33 -16.84 -6.26
C MET A 209 -9.63 -18.32 -6.59
N LYS A 210 -9.71 -19.18 -5.56
CA LYS A 210 -10.01 -20.61 -5.73
C LYS A 210 -11.49 -20.96 -5.61
N THR A 211 -12.26 -20.12 -4.89
CA THR A 211 -13.64 -20.45 -4.52
C THR A 211 -14.68 -19.59 -5.20
N ARG A 212 -14.27 -18.53 -5.93
CA ARG A 212 -15.17 -17.61 -6.64
C ARG A 212 -14.78 -17.51 -8.11
N ASP A 213 -15.70 -17.87 -8.98
CA ASP A 213 -15.49 -17.85 -10.43
C ASP A 213 -15.43 -16.44 -11.02
N ASP A 214 -15.94 -15.43 -10.29
CA ASP A 214 -15.99 -14.03 -10.71
C ASP A 214 -14.67 -13.27 -10.48
N VAL A 215 -13.71 -13.80 -9.72
CA VAL A 215 -12.42 -13.15 -9.41
C VAL A 215 -11.46 -13.17 -10.59
N THR A 216 -11.25 -14.34 -11.20
CA THR A 216 -10.29 -14.52 -12.29
C THR A 216 -10.58 -13.63 -13.51
N PRO A 217 -11.84 -13.50 -13.98
CA PRO A 217 -12.17 -12.60 -15.09
C PRO A 217 -11.74 -11.14 -14.86
N TRP A 218 -11.89 -10.63 -13.63
CA TRP A 218 -11.45 -9.26 -13.31
C TRP A 218 -9.94 -9.13 -13.27
N VAL A 219 -9.21 -10.11 -12.76
CA VAL A 219 -7.74 -10.13 -12.82
C VAL A 219 -7.25 -10.06 -14.27
N GLU A 220 -7.87 -10.86 -15.16
CA GLU A 220 -7.53 -10.84 -16.58
C GLU A 220 -7.94 -9.54 -17.28
N ALA A 221 -9.04 -8.91 -16.85
CA ALA A 221 -9.45 -7.60 -17.36
C ALA A 221 -8.41 -6.52 -17.01
N PHE A 222 -7.92 -6.49 -15.76
CA PHE A 222 -6.84 -5.60 -15.36
C PHE A 222 -5.54 -5.89 -16.11
N ARG A 223 -5.19 -7.17 -16.33
CA ARG A 223 -3.99 -7.55 -17.09
C ARG A 223 -4.04 -7.01 -18.52
N ARG A 224 -5.18 -7.18 -19.21
CA ARG A 224 -5.38 -6.64 -20.56
C ARG A 224 -5.39 -5.12 -20.60
N ALA A 225 -5.83 -4.46 -19.53
CA ALA A 225 -5.89 -3.00 -19.46
C ALA A 225 -4.50 -2.33 -19.37
N VAL A 226 -3.44 -3.09 -19.03
CA VAL A 226 -2.06 -2.60 -18.89
C VAL A 226 -1.08 -3.21 -19.91
N ALA A 227 -1.53 -4.19 -20.71
CA ALA A 227 -0.78 -4.74 -21.83
C ALA A 227 -0.79 -3.78 -23.02
#